data_08825ac701a8349cc5717e92c09e587d
#
_entry.id   08825ac701a8349cc5717e92c09e587d
#
_cell.length_a   1.000
_cell.length_b   1.000
_cell.length_c   1.000
_cell.angle_alpha   90.00
_cell.angle_beta   90.00
_cell.angle_gamma   90.00
#
_symmetry.space_group_name_H-M   'P 1'
#
loop_
_entity.id
_entity.type
_entity.pdbx_description
1 polymer ?
#
loop_
_entity_poly.entity_id
_entity_poly.type
_entity_poly.pdbx_seq_one_letter_code
_entity_poly.pdbx_strand_id
1 'polypeptide(L)'
;MSEVVTSAANPVVKRMRMLASRKIRQREGVSLAEGIQPVWQAVEAGAPVEALIFAPDLLRYQPAVEMVLEAERRGVRVVRLSGELFQRLSDRDGAAGLAAIVGQRLTPLRELPAEPGTTFVALHEIASPGNLGTVIRTADAAGARAVILVGATADPYDPAAIKASMGAIFSVPVARAAGSDEFFAWADERDLAVVTTSARAEQSVWEARYPDPLVVLMGSEGPGLPDADLRRGRLQVSIPMTGTAESLNLAVATGVVLYEVVRQRRARGQD
;
A
#
# COMPACT_ATOMS: atom_id res chain seq x y z
N MET A 1 28.65 -9.03 20.56
CA MET A 1 27.93 -7.82 20.05
C MET A 1 28.53 -7.49 18.69
N SER A 2 27.69 -7.40 17.64
CA SER A 2 28.17 -7.01 16.30
C SER A 2 28.66 -5.55 16.33
N GLU A 3 29.76 -5.30 15.62
CA GLU A 3 30.39 -3.99 15.51
C GLU A 3 29.43 -2.92 14.95
N VAL A 4 29.47 -1.71 15.50
CA VAL A 4 28.66 -0.58 15.02
C VAL A 4 29.32 0.01 13.78
N VAL A 5 28.59 0.03 12.68
CA VAL A 5 29.03 0.57 11.39
C VAL A 5 28.94 2.11 11.42
N THR A 6 30.07 2.77 11.16
CA THR A 6 30.19 4.23 11.07
C THR A 6 30.51 4.72 9.65
N SER A 7 30.92 3.80 8.77
CA SER A 7 31.39 4.14 7.42
C SER A 7 30.28 4.07 6.38
N ALA A 8 30.10 5.16 5.61
CA ALA A 8 29.24 5.21 4.43
C ALA A 8 29.70 4.28 3.28
N ALA A 9 30.95 3.78 3.34
CA ALA A 9 31.49 2.82 2.36
C ALA A 9 31.01 1.37 2.62
N ASN A 10 30.38 1.10 3.77
CA ASN A 10 29.86 -0.21 4.10
C ASN A 10 28.90 -0.72 3.02
N PRO A 11 28.97 -1.99 2.58
CA PRO A 11 28.11 -2.54 1.53
C PRO A 11 26.61 -2.41 1.82
N VAL A 12 26.19 -2.59 3.08
CA VAL A 12 24.75 -2.45 3.45
C VAL A 12 24.30 -1.01 3.30
N VAL A 13 25.10 -0.03 3.71
CA VAL A 13 24.80 1.39 3.56
C VAL A 13 24.68 1.79 2.09
N LYS A 14 25.60 1.30 1.24
CA LYS A 14 25.51 1.51 -0.21
C LYS A 14 24.24 0.91 -0.78
N ARG A 15 23.88 -0.31 -0.36
CA ARG A 15 22.66 -0.99 -0.80
C ARG A 15 21.40 -0.21 -0.39
N MET A 16 21.31 0.28 0.84
CA MET A 16 20.19 1.13 1.29
C MET A 16 20.00 2.33 0.36
N ARG A 17 21.06 3.04 0.02
CA ARG A 17 21.00 4.18 -0.92
C ARG A 17 20.56 3.76 -2.33
N MET A 18 21.08 2.65 -2.84
CA MET A 18 20.70 2.15 -4.17
C MET A 18 19.23 1.76 -4.27
N LEU A 19 18.61 1.30 -3.16
CA LEU A 19 17.20 0.92 -3.12
C LEU A 19 16.23 2.12 -3.23
N ALA A 20 16.71 3.36 -3.23
CA ALA A 20 15.93 4.53 -3.67
C ALA A 20 15.54 4.41 -5.16
N SER A 21 16.35 3.74 -5.99
CA SER A 21 16.08 3.55 -7.42
C SER A 21 15.10 2.41 -7.66
N ARG A 22 13.96 2.72 -8.35
CA ARG A 22 12.97 1.70 -8.78
C ARG A 22 13.62 0.55 -9.56
N LYS A 23 14.54 0.87 -10.48
CA LYS A 23 15.26 -0.14 -11.29
C LYS A 23 16.04 -1.14 -10.42
N ILE A 24 16.68 -0.63 -9.37
CA ILE A 24 17.43 -1.49 -8.44
C ILE A 24 16.49 -2.35 -7.60
N ARG A 25 15.41 -1.76 -7.06
CA ARG A 25 14.39 -2.51 -6.30
C ARG A 25 13.80 -3.67 -7.11
N GLN A 26 13.44 -3.40 -8.36
CA GLN A 26 12.89 -4.43 -9.25
C GLN A 26 13.90 -5.52 -9.60
N ARG A 27 15.16 -5.14 -9.85
CA ARG A 27 16.22 -6.12 -10.15
C ARG A 27 16.54 -7.02 -8.95
N GLU A 28 16.57 -6.47 -7.76
CA GLU A 28 16.89 -7.20 -6.54
C GLU A 28 15.68 -7.86 -5.87
N GLY A 29 14.47 -7.49 -6.26
CA GLY A 29 13.23 -7.99 -5.65
C GLY A 29 13.04 -7.56 -4.20
N VAL A 30 13.71 -6.47 -3.77
CA VAL A 30 13.65 -5.99 -2.38
C VAL A 30 13.38 -4.48 -2.34
N SER A 31 12.99 -3.99 -1.18
CA SER A 31 12.74 -2.58 -0.90
C SER A 31 13.28 -2.19 0.47
N LEU A 32 13.40 -0.89 0.71
CA LEU A 32 13.77 -0.34 2.00
C LEU A 32 12.51 0.16 2.72
N ALA A 33 12.18 -0.44 3.85
CA ALA A 33 11.20 0.07 4.80
C ALA A 33 11.92 0.87 5.88
N GLU A 34 11.51 2.12 6.13
CA GLU A 34 12.08 2.97 7.17
C GLU A 34 11.02 3.43 8.16
N GLY A 35 11.37 3.37 9.43
CA GLY A 35 10.54 3.77 10.56
C GLY A 35 10.02 2.59 11.37
N ILE A 36 9.64 2.86 12.61
CA ILE A 36 9.22 1.81 13.55
C ILE A 36 8.01 1.05 13.01
N GLN A 37 6.94 1.76 12.65
CA GLN A 37 5.69 1.12 12.25
C GLN A 37 5.81 0.29 10.96
N PRO A 38 6.41 0.77 9.85
CA PRO A 38 6.57 -0.04 8.65
C PRO A 38 7.43 -1.29 8.88
N VAL A 39 8.50 -1.18 9.67
CA VAL A 39 9.36 -2.33 9.96
C VAL A 39 8.66 -3.33 10.88
N TRP A 40 7.92 -2.83 11.87
CA TRP A 40 7.11 -3.66 12.77
C TRP A 40 6.10 -4.49 11.99
N GLN A 41 5.33 -3.83 11.12
CA GLN A 41 4.33 -4.50 10.27
C GLN A 41 4.97 -5.53 9.32
N ALA A 42 6.15 -5.23 8.75
CA ALA A 42 6.84 -6.19 7.92
C ALA A 42 7.22 -7.47 8.69
N VAL A 43 7.68 -7.32 9.93
CA VAL A 43 8.05 -8.46 10.79
C VAL A 43 6.81 -9.24 11.22
N GLU A 44 5.75 -8.56 11.68
CA GLU A 44 4.49 -9.21 12.12
C GLU A 44 3.76 -9.93 10.98
N ALA A 45 3.75 -9.35 9.79
CA ALA A 45 3.15 -9.96 8.61
C ALA A 45 3.97 -11.14 8.04
N GLY A 46 5.12 -11.47 8.63
CA GLY A 46 6.01 -12.51 8.13
C GLY A 46 6.58 -12.20 6.75
N ALA A 47 6.76 -10.92 6.42
CA ALA A 47 7.41 -10.53 5.17
C ALA A 47 8.86 -11.03 5.14
N PRO A 48 9.44 -11.31 3.96
CA PRO A 48 10.82 -11.81 3.86
C PRO A 48 11.83 -10.70 4.19
N VAL A 49 12.08 -10.50 5.49
CA VAL A 49 13.06 -9.52 5.99
C VAL A 49 14.46 -10.08 5.82
N GLU A 50 15.24 -9.51 4.88
CA GLU A 50 16.64 -9.92 4.66
C GLU A 50 17.60 -9.34 5.71
N ALA A 51 17.36 -8.10 6.14
CA ALA A 51 18.16 -7.45 7.15
C ALA A 51 17.37 -6.38 7.89
N LEU A 52 17.56 -6.32 9.20
CA LEU A 52 17.18 -5.20 10.04
C LEU A 52 18.37 -4.27 10.23
N ILE A 53 18.15 -2.99 10.09
CA ILE A 53 19.15 -1.95 10.27
C ILE A 53 18.67 -1.02 11.38
N PHE A 54 19.43 -0.90 12.45
CA PHE A 54 19.04 0.00 13.51
C PHE A 54 20.20 0.79 14.09
N ALA A 55 19.88 1.97 14.62
CA ALA A 55 20.82 2.83 15.33
C ALA A 55 20.45 2.82 16.83
N PRO A 56 21.24 2.15 17.68
CA PRO A 56 20.94 2.06 19.12
C PRO A 56 20.82 3.42 19.80
N ASP A 57 21.54 4.43 19.29
CA ASP A 57 21.52 5.79 19.83
C ASP A 57 20.21 6.54 19.54
N LEU A 58 19.47 6.14 18.49
CA LEU A 58 18.24 6.78 18.02
C LEU A 58 16.98 6.01 18.40
N LEU A 59 17.00 4.68 18.32
CA LEU A 59 15.85 3.84 18.60
C LEU A 59 15.57 3.79 20.11
N ARG A 60 14.65 4.66 20.57
CA ARG A 60 14.29 4.79 21.99
C ARG A 60 13.06 3.97 22.40
N TYR A 61 12.26 3.51 21.44
CA TYR A 61 11.07 2.73 21.71
C TYR A 61 11.44 1.29 22.05
N GLN A 62 11.39 0.96 23.33
CA GLN A 62 11.86 -0.31 23.88
C GLN A 62 11.25 -1.55 23.21
N PRO A 63 9.92 -1.61 22.93
CA PRO A 63 9.36 -2.76 22.25
C PRO A 63 9.97 -3.02 20.85
N ALA A 64 10.34 -1.95 20.11
CA ALA A 64 11.02 -2.11 18.83
C ALA A 64 12.46 -2.62 18.98
N VAL A 65 13.16 -2.23 20.04
CA VAL A 65 14.49 -2.79 20.36
C VAL A 65 14.36 -4.29 20.65
N GLU A 66 13.40 -4.68 21.44
CA GLU A 66 13.13 -6.09 21.79
C GLU A 66 12.76 -6.91 20.54
N MET A 67 11.93 -6.38 19.65
CA MET A 67 11.61 -6.99 18.36
C MET A 67 12.87 -7.22 17.51
N VAL A 68 13.78 -6.24 17.42
CA VAL A 68 15.05 -6.38 16.67
C VAL A 68 15.93 -7.49 17.28
N LEU A 69 16.05 -7.52 18.60
CA LEU A 69 16.85 -8.54 19.31
C LEU A 69 16.24 -9.94 19.18
N GLU A 70 14.91 -10.05 19.18
CA GLU A 70 14.23 -11.31 18.95
C GLU A 70 14.40 -11.80 17.52
N ALA A 71 14.29 -10.90 16.53
CA ALA A 71 14.55 -11.24 15.13
C ALA A 71 16.00 -11.71 14.93
N GLU A 72 16.99 -11.07 15.60
CA GLU A 72 18.40 -11.49 15.58
C GLU A 72 18.57 -12.90 16.15
N ARG A 73 17.91 -13.21 17.26
CA ARG A 73 17.93 -14.56 17.87
C ARG A 73 17.34 -15.64 16.96
N ARG A 74 16.37 -15.26 16.11
CA ARG A 74 15.76 -16.13 15.09
C ARG A 74 16.56 -16.21 13.79
N GLY A 75 17.75 -15.58 13.75
CA GLY A 75 18.69 -15.66 12.61
C GLY A 75 18.50 -14.57 11.55
N VAL A 76 17.63 -13.58 11.76
CA VAL A 76 17.56 -12.42 10.87
C VAL A 76 18.83 -11.60 11.01
N ARG A 77 19.41 -11.23 9.87
CA ARG A 77 20.62 -10.40 9.87
C ARG A 77 20.31 -9.02 10.46
N VAL A 78 21.08 -8.63 11.48
CA VAL A 78 20.97 -7.29 12.10
C VAL A 78 22.24 -6.50 11.88
N VAL A 79 22.10 -5.27 11.38
CA VAL A 79 23.20 -4.32 11.15
C VAL A 79 23.01 -3.11 12.04
N ARG A 80 24.00 -2.84 12.89
CA ARG A 80 23.97 -1.69 13.79
C ARG A 80 24.70 -0.53 13.14
N LEU A 81 24.04 0.61 12.99
CA LEU A 81 24.65 1.85 12.48
C LEU A 81 24.83 2.86 13.63
N SER A 82 25.83 3.74 13.51
CA SER A 82 25.86 4.92 14.37
C SER A 82 24.67 5.83 14.08
N GLY A 83 24.18 6.53 15.10
CA GLY A 83 23.06 7.46 14.97
C GLY A 83 23.31 8.53 13.90
N GLU A 84 24.53 9.07 13.84
CA GLU A 84 24.94 10.06 12.84
C GLU A 84 24.87 9.51 11.40
N LEU A 85 25.34 8.27 11.18
CA LEU A 85 25.27 7.64 9.86
C LEU A 85 23.82 7.36 9.45
N PHE A 86 22.99 6.87 10.38
CA PHE A 86 21.58 6.61 10.13
C PHE A 86 20.83 7.90 9.76
N GLN A 87 21.03 8.99 10.49
CA GLN A 87 20.42 10.31 10.20
C GLN A 87 20.76 10.82 8.80
N ARG A 88 22.03 10.64 8.37
CA ARG A 88 22.48 11.01 7.01
C ARG A 88 21.86 10.16 5.89
N LEU A 89 21.34 8.98 6.21
CA LEU A 89 20.70 8.07 5.26
C LEU A 89 19.19 8.25 5.22
N SER A 90 18.62 8.76 6.29
CA SER A 90 17.17 8.96 6.44
C SER A 90 16.72 10.21 5.70
N ASP A 91 15.62 10.10 4.95
CA ASP A 91 14.92 11.24 4.34
C ASP A 91 13.95 11.92 5.34
N ARG A 92 14.09 11.64 6.63
CA ARG A 92 13.20 12.15 7.70
C ARG A 92 13.93 13.14 8.62
N ASP A 93 13.30 14.25 8.89
CA ASP A 93 13.59 15.04 10.08
C ASP A 93 13.21 14.18 11.31
N GLY A 94 14.20 13.86 12.16
CA GLY A 94 14.01 12.99 13.32
C GLY A 94 13.93 11.51 12.97
N ALA A 95 14.97 10.97 12.36
CA ALA A 95 15.10 9.55 12.04
C ALA A 95 14.80 8.66 13.27
N ALA A 96 13.89 7.70 13.13
CA ALA A 96 13.48 6.81 14.21
C ALA A 96 14.53 5.74 14.57
N GLY A 97 15.62 5.67 13.82
CA GLY A 97 16.71 4.73 14.06
C GLY A 97 16.40 3.27 13.71
N LEU A 98 15.40 2.99 12.88
CA LEU A 98 15.03 1.65 12.46
C LEU A 98 14.66 1.61 10.98
N ALA A 99 15.23 0.65 10.24
CA ALA A 99 14.91 0.34 8.87
C ALA A 99 15.04 -1.17 8.61
N ALA A 100 14.46 -1.65 7.50
CA ALA A 100 14.58 -3.03 7.06
C ALA A 100 14.73 -3.13 5.55
N ILE A 101 15.53 -4.08 5.07
CA ILE A 101 15.50 -4.54 3.69
C ILE A 101 14.55 -5.71 3.63
N VAL A 102 13.46 -5.54 2.86
CA VAL A 102 12.33 -6.47 2.82
C VAL A 102 12.08 -6.90 1.38
N GLY A 103 11.88 -8.20 1.18
CA GLY A 103 11.52 -8.76 -0.12
C GLY A 103 10.16 -8.23 -0.60
N GLN A 104 10.07 -7.98 -1.89
CA GLN A 104 8.82 -7.57 -2.55
C GLN A 104 7.95 -8.79 -2.83
N ARG A 105 6.65 -8.65 -2.63
CA ARG A 105 5.68 -9.70 -2.94
C ARG A 105 4.46 -9.08 -3.61
N LEU A 106 4.24 -9.43 -4.88
CA LEU A 106 2.98 -9.15 -5.56
C LEU A 106 2.19 -10.45 -5.68
N THR A 107 0.91 -10.37 -5.38
CA THR A 107 0.00 -11.51 -5.54
C THR A 107 -0.45 -11.58 -7.00
N PRO A 108 -0.33 -12.73 -7.66
CA PRO A 108 -0.90 -12.88 -9.00
C PRO A 108 -2.40 -12.59 -8.96
N LEU A 109 -2.91 -11.80 -9.92
CA LEU A 109 -4.31 -11.38 -9.96
C LEU A 109 -5.28 -12.58 -9.93
N ARG A 110 -4.93 -13.67 -10.64
CA ARG A 110 -5.72 -14.92 -10.69
C ARG A 110 -5.84 -15.63 -9.32
N GLU A 111 -4.93 -15.36 -8.38
CA GLU A 111 -4.90 -16.01 -7.06
C GLU A 111 -5.76 -15.28 -6.02
N LEU A 112 -6.29 -14.10 -6.36
CA LEU A 112 -7.18 -13.36 -5.47
C LEU A 112 -8.55 -14.05 -5.40
N PRO A 113 -8.95 -14.59 -4.24
CA PRO A 113 -10.26 -15.23 -4.09
C PRO A 113 -11.37 -14.18 -4.01
N ALA A 114 -12.47 -14.41 -4.73
CA ALA A 114 -13.67 -13.59 -4.66
C ALA A 114 -14.80 -14.42 -4.05
N GLU A 115 -15.12 -14.15 -2.82
CA GLU A 115 -16.17 -14.80 -2.05
C GLU A 115 -17.24 -13.76 -1.66
N PRO A 116 -18.47 -14.16 -1.32
CA PRO A 116 -19.42 -13.24 -0.72
C PRO A 116 -18.82 -12.49 0.47
N GLY A 117 -19.09 -11.21 0.60
CA GLY A 117 -18.45 -10.37 1.61
C GLY A 117 -17.12 -9.75 1.17
N THR A 118 -16.57 -10.09 -0.01
CA THR A 118 -15.29 -9.56 -0.45
C THR A 118 -15.42 -8.15 -1.04
N THR A 119 -14.54 -7.24 -0.60
CA THR A 119 -14.31 -5.93 -1.24
C THR A 119 -12.86 -5.86 -1.72
N PHE A 120 -12.68 -5.43 -2.97
CA PHE A 120 -11.38 -5.05 -3.52
C PHE A 120 -11.34 -3.55 -3.80
N VAL A 121 -10.14 -3.00 -3.87
CA VAL A 121 -9.86 -1.66 -4.40
C VAL A 121 -9.00 -1.79 -5.63
N ALA A 122 -9.42 -1.21 -6.74
CA ALA A 122 -8.62 -1.13 -7.95
C ALA A 122 -8.26 0.33 -8.25
N LEU A 123 -7.03 0.58 -8.66
CA LEU A 123 -6.48 1.91 -8.91
C LEU A 123 -5.98 1.97 -10.36
N HIS A 124 -6.70 2.71 -11.20
CA HIS A 124 -6.33 2.92 -12.60
C HIS A 124 -5.27 4.01 -12.71
N GLU A 125 -4.09 3.64 -13.21
CA GLU A 125 -2.97 4.54 -13.52
C GLU A 125 -2.61 5.56 -12.42
N ILE A 126 -2.67 5.14 -11.16
CA ILE A 126 -2.25 5.99 -10.04
C ILE A 126 -0.78 6.36 -10.16
N ALA A 127 -0.47 7.67 -10.18
CA ALA A 127 0.88 8.18 -10.37
C ALA A 127 1.61 8.50 -9.06
N SER A 128 0.89 8.89 -8.01
CA SER A 128 1.47 9.31 -6.72
C SER A 128 1.75 8.11 -5.80
N PRO A 129 3.03 7.84 -5.44
CA PRO A 129 3.35 6.81 -4.45
C PRO A 129 2.73 7.09 -3.07
N GLY A 130 2.64 8.37 -2.68
CA GLY A 130 2.02 8.77 -1.41
C GLY A 130 0.53 8.46 -1.36
N ASN A 131 -0.22 8.76 -2.43
CA ASN A 131 -1.63 8.41 -2.54
C ASN A 131 -1.82 6.89 -2.56
N LEU A 132 -0.99 6.18 -3.32
CA LEU A 132 -1.01 4.71 -3.35
C LEU A 132 -0.83 4.10 -1.96
N GLY A 133 0.19 4.53 -1.22
CA GLY A 133 0.43 4.05 0.15
C GLY A 133 -0.74 4.38 1.09
N THR A 134 -1.31 5.58 0.98
CA THR A 134 -2.47 6.00 1.78
C THR A 134 -3.70 5.16 1.43
N VAL A 135 -3.94 4.84 0.15
CA VAL A 135 -5.03 3.94 -0.25
C VAL A 135 -4.82 2.53 0.29
N ILE A 136 -3.60 1.98 0.23
CA ILE A 136 -3.30 0.65 0.79
C ILE A 136 -3.62 0.62 2.30
N ARG A 137 -3.24 1.66 3.05
CA ARG A 137 -3.58 1.78 4.47
C ARG A 137 -5.08 1.89 4.71
N THR A 138 -5.79 2.66 3.88
CA THR A 138 -7.24 2.81 3.98
C THR A 138 -7.96 1.51 3.65
N ALA A 139 -7.48 0.77 2.64
CA ALA A 139 -7.98 -0.54 2.25
C ALA A 139 -7.82 -1.56 3.39
N ASP A 140 -6.65 -1.59 4.04
CA ASP A 140 -6.40 -2.40 5.24
C ASP A 140 -7.40 -2.07 6.36
N ALA A 141 -7.52 -0.79 6.70
CA ALA A 141 -8.43 -0.31 7.75
C ALA A 141 -9.92 -0.59 7.47
N ALA A 142 -10.31 -0.61 6.19
CA ALA A 142 -11.67 -0.93 5.76
C ALA A 142 -11.92 -2.43 5.53
N GLY A 143 -10.92 -3.28 5.77
CA GLY A 143 -11.03 -4.73 5.57
C GLY A 143 -11.12 -5.15 4.10
N ALA A 144 -10.58 -4.35 3.17
CA ALA A 144 -10.51 -4.75 1.77
C ALA A 144 -9.53 -5.93 1.59
N ARG A 145 -9.92 -6.89 0.74
CA ARG A 145 -9.19 -8.14 0.53
C ARG A 145 -7.84 -7.95 -0.17
N ALA A 146 -7.77 -7.00 -1.09
CA ALA A 146 -6.55 -6.64 -1.80
C ALA A 146 -6.69 -5.29 -2.49
N VAL A 147 -5.52 -4.73 -2.89
CA VAL A 147 -5.41 -3.57 -3.79
C VAL A 147 -4.90 -4.04 -5.15
N ILE A 148 -5.59 -3.67 -6.23
CA ILE A 148 -5.26 -4.04 -7.60
C ILE A 148 -4.78 -2.79 -8.34
N LEU A 149 -3.59 -2.86 -8.90
CA LEU A 149 -2.97 -1.80 -9.69
C LEU A 149 -3.26 -2.07 -11.18
N VAL A 150 -3.99 -1.18 -11.83
CA VAL A 150 -4.42 -1.33 -13.23
C VAL A 150 -3.61 -0.40 -14.13
N GLY A 151 -2.91 -0.96 -15.11
CA GLY A 151 -2.10 -0.21 -16.07
C GLY A 151 -0.78 0.31 -15.50
N ALA A 152 -0.34 1.48 -16.01
CA ALA A 152 0.92 2.12 -15.61
C ALA A 152 0.77 2.86 -14.28
N THR A 153 1.23 2.26 -13.20
CA THR A 153 1.06 2.79 -11.83
C THR A 153 2.37 3.12 -11.14
N ALA A 154 2.28 3.91 -10.08
CA ALA A 154 3.36 4.06 -9.12
C ALA A 154 3.83 2.68 -8.60
N ASP A 155 5.07 2.65 -8.12
CA ASP A 155 5.64 1.46 -7.51
C ASP A 155 5.10 1.32 -6.07
N PRO A 156 4.38 0.24 -5.71
CA PRO A 156 3.88 0.06 -4.35
C PRO A 156 5.00 -0.10 -3.32
N TYR A 157 6.19 -0.51 -3.77
CA TYR A 157 7.38 -0.63 -2.95
C TYR A 157 8.31 0.58 -3.01
N ASP A 158 7.83 1.71 -3.53
CA ASP A 158 8.53 2.97 -3.38
C ASP A 158 8.61 3.35 -1.89
N PRO A 159 9.76 3.86 -1.39
CA PRO A 159 9.89 4.28 0.01
C PRO A 159 8.78 5.23 0.48
N ALA A 160 8.30 6.12 -0.41
CA ALA A 160 7.18 7.01 -0.10
C ALA A 160 5.85 6.27 0.05
N ALA A 161 5.60 5.23 -0.78
CA ALA A 161 4.42 4.39 -0.66
C ALA A 161 4.46 3.53 0.61
N ILE A 162 5.59 2.89 0.92
CA ILE A 162 5.78 2.13 2.16
C ILE A 162 5.55 3.02 3.38
N LYS A 163 6.11 4.22 3.38
CA LYS A 163 5.95 5.21 4.46
C LYS A 163 4.48 5.61 4.63
N ALA A 164 3.81 5.96 3.54
CA ALA A 164 2.41 6.41 3.57
C ALA A 164 1.45 5.28 3.97
N SER A 165 1.76 4.03 3.61
CA SER A 165 0.99 2.87 4.02
C SER A 165 1.17 2.51 5.50
N MET A 166 2.13 3.12 6.20
CA MET A 166 2.49 2.75 7.59
C MET A 166 2.80 1.25 7.75
N GLY A 167 3.21 0.59 6.66
CA GLY A 167 3.51 -0.83 6.62
C GLY A 167 2.36 -1.75 6.19
N ALA A 168 1.15 -1.24 5.97
CA ALA A 168 0.01 -2.04 5.48
C ALA A 168 0.30 -2.75 4.14
N ILE A 169 1.26 -2.24 3.35
CA ILE A 169 1.75 -2.91 2.13
C ILE A 169 2.27 -4.35 2.38
N PHE A 170 2.69 -4.67 3.59
CA PHE A 170 3.18 -6.00 3.95
C PHE A 170 2.07 -6.95 4.39
N SER A 171 0.89 -6.42 4.74
CA SER A 171 -0.28 -7.18 5.22
C SER A 171 -1.34 -7.33 4.13
N VAL A 172 -1.61 -6.27 3.36
CA VAL A 172 -2.62 -6.27 2.30
C VAL A 172 -2.02 -6.81 1.01
N PRO A 173 -2.60 -7.86 0.40
CA PRO A 173 -2.18 -8.32 -0.91
C PRO A 173 -2.29 -7.22 -1.96
N VAL A 174 -1.23 -7.04 -2.74
CA VAL A 174 -1.22 -6.12 -3.89
C VAL A 174 -1.04 -6.94 -5.16
N ALA A 175 -1.97 -6.78 -6.11
CA ALA A 175 -1.93 -7.41 -7.42
C ALA A 175 -1.75 -6.37 -8.53
N ARG A 176 -1.41 -6.84 -9.74
CA ARG A 176 -1.35 -5.99 -10.94
C ARG A 176 -2.19 -6.59 -12.05
N ALA A 177 -2.90 -5.73 -12.78
CA ALA A 177 -3.44 -5.99 -14.11
C ALA A 177 -2.68 -5.13 -15.12
N ALA A 178 -2.32 -5.69 -16.27
CA ALA A 178 -1.58 -4.96 -17.30
C ALA A 178 -2.36 -3.76 -17.85
N GLY A 179 -3.70 -3.82 -17.81
CA GLY A 179 -4.60 -2.76 -18.21
C GLY A 179 -6.04 -3.08 -17.87
N SER A 180 -6.95 -2.20 -18.30
CA SER A 180 -8.39 -2.33 -18.03
C SER A 180 -8.98 -3.64 -18.55
N ASP A 181 -8.57 -4.12 -19.72
CA ASP A 181 -9.13 -5.36 -20.29
C ASP A 181 -8.85 -6.57 -19.43
N GLU A 182 -7.60 -6.76 -18.97
CA GLU A 182 -7.25 -7.84 -18.04
C GLU A 182 -8.00 -7.72 -16.72
N PHE A 183 -8.11 -6.50 -16.19
CA PHE A 183 -8.82 -6.23 -14.94
C PHE A 183 -10.30 -6.59 -15.04
N PHE A 184 -10.99 -6.13 -16.07
CA PHE A 184 -12.42 -6.41 -16.23
C PHE A 184 -12.68 -7.87 -16.55
N ALA A 185 -11.85 -8.53 -17.38
CA ALA A 185 -11.95 -9.97 -17.63
C ALA A 185 -11.82 -10.77 -16.32
N TRP A 186 -10.86 -10.41 -15.47
CA TRP A 186 -10.70 -11.02 -14.15
C TRP A 186 -11.91 -10.81 -13.24
N ALA A 187 -12.52 -9.61 -13.26
CA ALA A 187 -13.71 -9.32 -12.48
C ALA A 187 -14.93 -10.11 -12.96
N ASP A 188 -15.13 -10.18 -14.29
CA ASP A 188 -16.22 -10.91 -14.93
C ASP A 188 -16.13 -12.44 -14.65
N GLU A 189 -14.93 -13.03 -14.75
CA GLU A 189 -14.70 -14.43 -14.43
C GLU A 189 -15.07 -14.83 -12.99
N ARG A 190 -15.14 -13.84 -12.08
CA ARG A 190 -15.41 -14.02 -10.64
C ARG A 190 -16.76 -13.47 -10.21
N ASP A 191 -17.60 -13.06 -11.15
CA ASP A 191 -18.88 -12.39 -10.88
C ASP A 191 -18.76 -11.21 -9.90
N LEU A 192 -17.63 -10.49 -9.98
CA LEU A 192 -17.37 -9.30 -9.19
C LEU A 192 -18.06 -8.08 -9.80
N ALA A 193 -18.88 -7.41 -9.03
CA ALA A 193 -19.44 -6.15 -9.47
C ALA A 193 -18.40 -5.03 -9.43
N VAL A 194 -18.05 -4.46 -10.58
CA VAL A 194 -17.17 -3.29 -10.66
C VAL A 194 -17.99 -2.03 -10.36
N VAL A 195 -17.60 -1.34 -9.29
CA VAL A 195 -18.13 -0.01 -8.92
C VAL A 195 -17.14 1.03 -9.39
N THR A 196 -17.50 1.81 -10.41
CA THR A 196 -16.66 2.90 -10.93
C THR A 196 -17.00 4.22 -10.25
N THR A 197 -16.01 5.09 -10.14
CA THR A 197 -16.16 6.41 -9.52
C THR A 197 -15.97 7.53 -10.52
N SER A 198 -16.87 8.51 -10.52
CA SER A 198 -16.79 9.70 -11.36
C SER A 198 -17.51 10.86 -10.70
N ALA A 199 -16.95 12.06 -10.76
CA ALA A 199 -17.64 13.27 -10.31
C ALA A 199 -18.92 13.56 -11.12
N ARG A 200 -19.08 12.92 -12.30
CA ARG A 200 -20.25 13.11 -13.20
C ARG A 200 -21.30 12.01 -13.04
N ALA A 201 -21.10 11.03 -12.16
CA ALA A 201 -22.08 9.99 -11.96
C ALA A 201 -23.37 10.57 -11.34
N GLU A 202 -24.51 10.13 -11.85
CA GLU A 202 -25.82 10.60 -11.36
C GLU A 202 -26.12 10.12 -9.95
N GLN A 203 -25.67 8.91 -9.61
CA GLN A 203 -25.92 8.28 -8.33
C GLN A 203 -24.86 8.67 -7.31
N SER A 204 -25.30 9.24 -6.18
CA SER A 204 -24.37 9.56 -5.10
C SER A 204 -23.94 8.30 -4.33
N VAL A 205 -22.75 8.35 -3.72
CA VAL A 205 -22.24 7.27 -2.86
C VAL A 205 -23.22 6.91 -1.74
N TRP A 206 -24.03 7.87 -1.27
CA TRP A 206 -25.00 7.70 -0.18
C TRP A 206 -26.27 6.97 -0.59
N GLU A 207 -26.70 7.14 -1.85
CA GLU A 207 -27.94 6.57 -2.41
C GLU A 207 -27.70 5.22 -3.08
N ALA A 208 -26.46 4.97 -3.47
CA ALA A 208 -26.08 3.75 -4.14
C ALA A 208 -26.31 2.51 -3.25
N ARG A 209 -26.81 1.43 -3.84
CA ARG A 209 -26.85 0.11 -3.20
C ARG A 209 -25.70 -0.71 -3.70
N TYR A 210 -24.72 -0.90 -2.86
CA TYR A 210 -23.52 -1.64 -3.24
C TYR A 210 -23.81 -3.13 -3.37
N PRO A 211 -23.44 -3.74 -4.51
CA PRO A 211 -23.50 -5.19 -4.69
C PRO A 211 -22.47 -5.91 -3.81
N ASP A 212 -22.54 -7.23 -3.78
CA ASP A 212 -21.64 -8.08 -3.04
C ASP A 212 -21.45 -9.42 -3.78
N PRO A 213 -20.22 -9.87 -4.07
CA PRO A 213 -18.94 -9.18 -3.85
C PRO A 213 -18.68 -8.03 -4.84
N LEU A 214 -17.76 -7.14 -4.51
CA LEU A 214 -17.47 -5.97 -5.36
C LEU A 214 -15.99 -5.58 -5.40
N VAL A 215 -15.65 -4.82 -6.45
CA VAL A 215 -14.39 -4.06 -6.55
C VAL A 215 -14.69 -2.58 -6.83
N VAL A 216 -14.12 -1.69 -6.01
CA VAL A 216 -14.19 -0.24 -6.23
C VAL A 216 -13.05 0.16 -7.15
N LEU A 217 -13.36 0.64 -8.35
CA LEU A 217 -12.38 1.13 -9.33
C LEU A 217 -12.29 2.66 -9.24
N MET A 218 -11.12 3.12 -8.81
CA MET A 218 -10.77 4.53 -8.71
C MET A 218 -9.96 4.96 -9.92
N GLY A 219 -10.24 6.15 -10.45
CA GLY A 219 -9.49 6.73 -11.57
C GLY A 219 -8.18 7.40 -11.16
N SER A 220 -7.36 7.77 -12.14
CA SER A 220 -6.12 8.53 -11.94
C SER A 220 -6.40 9.95 -11.46
N GLU A 221 -5.35 10.56 -10.87
CA GLU A 221 -5.39 11.95 -10.44
C GLU A 221 -5.53 12.88 -11.66
N GLY A 222 -6.57 13.69 -11.70
CA GLY A 222 -6.90 14.63 -12.78
C GLY A 222 -7.89 14.05 -13.78
N PRO A 223 -7.47 13.19 -14.73
CA PRO A 223 -8.39 12.71 -15.80
C PRO A 223 -9.49 11.78 -15.29
N GLY A 224 -9.30 11.11 -14.15
CA GLY A 224 -10.24 10.12 -13.65
C GLY A 224 -10.17 8.79 -14.41
N LEU A 225 -11.31 8.12 -14.55
CA LEU A 225 -11.46 6.91 -15.35
C LEU A 225 -11.79 7.24 -16.80
N PRO A 226 -11.25 6.49 -17.78
CA PRO A 226 -11.70 6.56 -19.16
C PRO A 226 -13.21 6.27 -19.30
N ASP A 227 -13.88 6.93 -20.22
CA ASP A 227 -15.31 6.71 -20.48
C ASP A 227 -15.63 5.25 -20.84
N ALA A 228 -14.69 4.57 -21.50
CA ALA A 228 -14.81 3.14 -21.81
C ALA A 228 -14.90 2.29 -20.52
N ASP A 229 -14.09 2.60 -19.50
CA ASP A 229 -14.09 1.89 -18.23
C ASP A 229 -15.31 2.24 -17.38
N LEU A 230 -15.73 3.50 -17.40
CA LEU A 230 -16.97 3.93 -16.74
C LEU A 230 -18.18 3.14 -17.23
N ARG A 231 -18.30 2.95 -18.56
CA ARG A 231 -19.43 2.17 -19.15
C ARG A 231 -19.41 0.68 -18.83
N ARG A 232 -18.25 0.12 -18.48
CA ARG A 232 -18.09 -1.29 -18.06
C ARG A 232 -18.48 -1.52 -16.60
N GLY A 233 -18.52 -0.46 -15.80
CA GLY A 233 -18.93 -0.56 -14.40
C GLY A 233 -20.39 -0.97 -14.26
N ARG A 234 -20.67 -1.89 -13.34
CA ARG A 234 -22.04 -2.29 -13.00
C ARG A 234 -22.76 -1.19 -12.21
N LEU A 235 -22.04 -0.36 -11.52
CA LEU A 235 -22.52 0.77 -10.74
C LEU A 235 -21.53 1.93 -10.89
N GLN A 236 -22.05 3.14 -11.13
CA GLN A 236 -21.25 4.36 -11.12
C GLN A 236 -21.68 5.25 -9.97
N VAL A 237 -20.73 5.74 -9.19
CA VAL A 237 -21.00 6.59 -8.03
C VAL A 237 -20.20 7.89 -8.05
N SER A 238 -20.83 8.95 -7.53
CA SER A 238 -20.18 10.24 -7.27
C SER A 238 -20.16 10.56 -5.79
N ILE A 239 -19.13 11.30 -5.35
CA ILE A 239 -19.12 11.92 -4.03
C ILE A 239 -19.66 13.34 -4.20
N PRO A 240 -20.82 13.69 -3.60
CA PRO A 240 -21.39 15.02 -3.72
C PRO A 240 -20.46 16.10 -3.16
N MET A 241 -20.18 17.12 -3.96
CA MET A 241 -19.36 18.25 -3.57
C MET A 241 -20.26 19.45 -3.29
N THR A 242 -20.25 19.94 -2.06
CA THR A 242 -21.14 21.05 -1.63
C THR A 242 -20.39 22.39 -1.51
N GLY A 243 -19.07 22.37 -1.63
CA GLY A 243 -18.22 23.55 -1.56
C GLY A 243 -17.71 23.99 -2.93
N THR A 244 -16.61 24.75 -2.94
CA THR A 244 -15.97 25.26 -4.16
C THR A 244 -14.95 24.28 -4.77
N ALA A 245 -14.56 23.24 -4.05
CA ALA A 245 -13.67 22.20 -4.58
C ALA A 245 -14.40 21.32 -5.60
N GLU A 246 -13.76 21.03 -6.73
CA GLU A 246 -14.31 20.21 -7.80
C GLU A 246 -14.10 18.71 -7.57
N SER A 247 -13.12 18.35 -6.73
CA SER A 247 -12.78 16.97 -6.43
C SER A 247 -12.08 16.83 -5.08
N LEU A 248 -12.01 15.60 -4.57
CA LEU A 248 -11.20 15.22 -3.41
C LEU A 248 -9.87 14.62 -3.85
N ASN A 249 -8.88 14.65 -2.96
CA ASN A 249 -7.71 13.81 -3.10
C ASN A 249 -8.13 12.35 -3.28
N LEU A 250 -7.45 11.62 -4.17
CA LEU A 250 -7.81 10.25 -4.53
C LEU A 250 -7.90 9.30 -3.32
N ALA A 251 -6.95 9.39 -2.39
CA ALA A 251 -6.97 8.53 -1.21
C ALA A 251 -8.12 8.87 -0.26
N VAL A 252 -8.47 10.15 -0.15
CA VAL A 252 -9.64 10.61 0.62
C VAL A 252 -10.93 10.10 -0.03
N ALA A 253 -11.08 10.27 -1.36
CA ALA A 253 -12.23 9.77 -2.11
C ALA A 253 -12.40 8.25 -1.94
N THR A 254 -11.29 7.50 -2.05
CA THR A 254 -11.29 6.05 -1.83
C THR A 254 -11.80 5.70 -0.42
N GLY A 255 -11.35 6.42 0.59
CA GLY A 255 -11.81 6.23 1.97
C GLY A 255 -13.32 6.46 2.12
N VAL A 256 -13.85 7.53 1.55
CA VAL A 256 -15.29 7.83 1.59
C VAL A 256 -16.11 6.68 0.98
N VAL A 257 -15.73 6.21 -0.21
CA VAL A 257 -16.45 5.11 -0.88
C VAL A 257 -16.35 3.81 -0.09
N LEU A 258 -15.14 3.43 0.37
CA LEU A 258 -14.94 2.18 1.11
C LEU A 258 -15.71 2.15 2.43
N TYR A 259 -15.68 3.24 3.18
CA TYR A 259 -16.40 3.28 4.46
C TYR A 259 -17.93 3.32 4.29
N GLU A 260 -18.42 3.83 3.17
CA GLU A 260 -19.85 3.67 2.85
C GLU A 260 -20.21 2.22 2.50
N VAL A 261 -19.34 1.51 1.76
CA VAL A 261 -19.51 0.07 1.52
C VAL A 261 -19.53 -0.69 2.87
N VAL A 262 -18.58 -0.42 3.75
CA VAL A 262 -18.51 -1.02 5.10
C VAL A 262 -19.78 -0.72 5.91
N ARG A 263 -20.23 0.54 5.92
CA ARG A 263 -21.45 0.94 6.62
C ARG A 263 -22.67 0.15 6.14
N GLN A 264 -22.83 0.00 4.81
CA GLN A 264 -23.97 -0.73 4.24
C GLN A 264 -23.88 -2.23 4.54
N ARG A 265 -22.70 -2.85 4.52
CA ARG A 265 -22.53 -4.25 4.89
C ARG A 265 -22.91 -4.52 6.35
N ARG A 266 -22.41 -3.70 7.26
CA ARG A 266 -22.77 -3.79 8.68
C ARG A 266 -24.27 -3.64 8.91
N ALA A 267 -24.94 -2.72 8.21
CA ALA A 267 -26.39 -2.55 8.28
C ALA A 267 -27.18 -3.78 7.77
N ARG A 268 -26.53 -4.65 6.96
CA ARG A 268 -27.11 -5.91 6.46
C ARG A 268 -26.71 -7.14 7.33
N GLY A 269 -25.92 -6.95 8.39
CA GLY A 269 -25.41 -8.05 9.21
C GLY A 269 -24.36 -8.93 8.50
N GLN A 270 -23.63 -8.36 7.58
CA GLN A 270 -22.58 -9.01 6.78
C GLN A 270 -21.20 -8.53 7.27
N ASP A 271 -20.86 -8.73 8.55
CA ASP A 271 -19.53 -8.43 9.14
C ASP A 271 -18.53 -9.53 8.83
#